data_bc0b7b9e00c0472dd398e0c23a16c3d0
#
_entry.id   bc0b7b9e00c0472dd398e0c23a16c3d0
#
_cell.length_a   1.000
_cell.length_b   1.000
_cell.length_c   1.000
_cell.angle_alpha   90.00
_cell.angle_beta   90.00
_cell.angle_gamma   90.00
#
_symmetry.space_group_name_H-M   'P 1'
#
loop_
_entity.id
_entity.type
_entity.pdbx_description
1 polymer ?
#
loop_
_entity_poly.entity_id
_entity_poly.type
_entity_poly.pdbx_seq_one_letter_code
_entity_poly.pdbx_strand_id
1 'polypeptide(L)'
;MQYLRSEGLETPLLEYRIVNAWTAVMGESIGRYTSELYVRNSILWVKLKSPALKQNLLMMHGDITRKLNTYVRSQVITDVHFL
;
A
#
# COMPACT_ATOMS: atom_id res chain seq x y z
N MET A 1 14.57 9.48 18.69
CA MET A 1 14.10 9.33 18.73
C MET A 1 13.82 9.29 18.68
N GLN A 2 13.56 8.72 18.37
CA GLN A 2 13.08 8.42 18.29
C GLN A 2 12.54 8.35 18.22
N TYR A 3 12.20 7.86 18.12
CA TYR A 3 11.35 7.52 18.13
C TYR A 3 10.94 7.80 17.90
N LEU A 4 10.81 7.65 17.93
CA LEU A 4 10.26 7.68 17.77
C LEU A 4 10.05 8.07 17.54
N ARG A 5 10.34 7.99 17.56
CA ARG A 5 9.91 8.05 17.60
C ARG A 5 9.50 8.36 17.34
N SER A 6 9.40 8.25 17.22
CA SER A 6 8.72 8.17 17.26
C SER A 6 8.01 8.02 16.90
N GLU A 7 8.37 8.47 16.66
CA GLU A 7 7.59 7.38 16.24
C GLU A 7 6.17 7.76 15.76
N GLY A 8 5.43 8.53 16.47
CA GLY A 8 4.09 8.90 16.08
C GLY A 8 4.01 9.72 14.79
N LEU A 9 5.02 10.51 14.51
CA LEU A 9 5.02 11.36 13.32
C LEU A 9 5.52 10.63 12.09
N GLU A 10 6.45 9.71 12.26
CA GLU A 10 7.01 8.98 11.12
C GLU A 10 6.00 8.02 10.50
N THR A 11 5.25 7.30 11.31
CA THR A 11 4.32 6.29 10.80
C THR A 11 3.25 6.88 9.87
N PRO A 12 2.57 7.97 10.24
CA PRO A 12 1.61 8.58 9.31
C PRO A 12 2.24 9.05 8.01
N LEU A 13 3.46 9.58 8.07
CA LEU A 13 4.16 10.02 6.87
C LEU A 13 4.49 8.84 5.96
N LEU A 14 4.98 7.75 6.53
CA LEU A 14 5.31 6.55 5.76
C LEU A 14 4.07 5.93 5.15
N GLU A 15 2.96 5.92 5.89
CA GLU A 15 1.69 5.42 5.37
C GLU A 15 1.21 6.26 4.19
N TYR A 16 1.39 7.58 4.30
CA TYR A 16 1.05 8.48 3.21
C TYR A 16 1.89 8.18 1.97
N ARG A 17 3.18 7.89 2.16
CA ARG A 17 4.05 7.54 1.06
C ARG A 17 3.63 6.24 0.39
N ILE A 18 3.20 5.25 1.16
CA ILE A 18 2.71 3.99 0.61
C ILE A 18 1.46 4.23 -0.24
N VAL A 19 0.54 5.06 0.25
CA VAL A 19 -0.67 5.38 -0.51
C VAL A 19 -0.31 6.04 -1.83
N ASN A 20 0.63 6.98 -1.83
CA ASN A 20 1.06 7.65 -3.05
C ASN A 20 1.88 6.72 -3.96
N ALA A 21 2.58 5.75 -3.37
CA ALA A 21 3.38 4.81 -4.15
C ALA A 21 2.51 3.85 -4.95
N TRP A 22 1.28 3.61 -4.51
CA TRP A 22 0.39 2.64 -5.15
C TRP A 22 0.28 2.87 -6.65
N THR A 23 -0.10 4.08 -7.05
CA THR A 23 -0.25 4.40 -8.47
C THR A 23 1.09 4.37 -9.20
N ALA A 24 2.15 4.82 -8.54
CA ALA A 24 3.48 4.83 -9.15
C ALA A 24 3.98 3.40 -9.41
N VAL A 25 3.73 2.48 -8.48
CA VAL A 25 4.20 1.09 -8.60
C VAL A 25 3.30 0.26 -9.50
N MET A 26 1.99 0.42 -9.35
CA MET A 26 1.02 -0.42 -10.05
C MET A 26 0.60 0.13 -11.41
N GLY A 27 0.81 1.42 -11.65
CA GLY A 27 0.44 2.03 -12.90
C GLY A 27 -0.88 2.79 -12.83
N GLU A 28 -1.07 3.69 -13.78
CA GLU A 28 -2.23 4.57 -13.80
C GLU A 28 -3.55 3.82 -14.00
N SER A 29 -3.53 2.77 -14.82
CA SER A 29 -4.74 2.00 -15.07
C SER A 29 -5.29 1.40 -13.80
N ILE A 30 -4.42 0.77 -13.01
CA ILE A 30 -4.84 0.18 -11.73
C ILE A 30 -5.24 1.28 -10.77
N GLY A 31 -4.55 2.42 -10.79
CA GLY A 31 -4.92 3.56 -9.97
C GLY A 31 -6.34 4.02 -10.22
N ARG A 32 -6.76 4.03 -11.49
CA ARG A 32 -8.13 4.44 -11.85
C ARG A 32 -9.19 3.49 -11.33
N TYR A 33 -8.87 2.20 -11.22
CA TYR A 33 -9.81 1.22 -10.71
C TYR A 33 -9.79 1.14 -9.18
N THR A 34 -8.92 1.90 -8.53
CA THR A 34 -8.82 1.92 -7.07
C THR A 34 -9.78 2.98 -6.53
N SER A 35 -10.77 2.55 -5.73
CA SER A 35 -11.75 3.48 -5.18
C SER A 35 -11.38 3.95 -3.79
N GLU A 36 -10.70 3.10 -3.00
CA GLU A 36 -10.25 3.46 -1.66
C GLU A 36 -8.87 2.86 -1.42
N LEU A 37 -8.07 3.57 -0.65
CA LEU A 37 -6.70 3.18 -0.40
C LEU A 37 -6.27 3.75 0.95
N TYR A 38 -5.94 2.89 1.91
CA TYR A 38 -5.51 3.34 3.22
C TYR A 38 -4.67 2.25 3.90
N VAL A 39 -3.90 2.66 4.91
CA VAL A 39 -3.08 1.74 5.69
C VAL A 39 -3.67 1.62 7.08
N ARG A 40 -3.79 0.40 7.57
CA ARG A 40 -4.31 0.14 8.91
C ARG A 40 -3.66 -1.12 9.44
N ASN A 41 -3.08 -1.04 10.63
CA ASN A 41 -2.41 -2.17 11.28
C ASN A 41 -1.30 -2.75 10.39
N SER A 42 -0.54 -1.88 9.74
CA SER A 42 0.55 -2.25 8.85
C SER A 42 0.09 -3.05 7.64
N ILE A 43 -1.18 -2.93 7.27
CA ILE A 43 -1.76 -3.56 6.09
C ILE A 43 -2.30 -2.46 5.19
N LEU A 44 -1.96 -2.55 3.90
CA LEU A 44 -2.54 -1.65 2.92
C LEU A 44 -3.87 -2.24 2.46
N TRP A 45 -4.93 -1.48 2.66
CA TRP A 45 -6.28 -1.89 2.27
C TRP A 45 -6.64 -1.21 0.96
N VAL A 46 -6.99 -2.01 -0.03
CA VAL A 46 -7.27 -1.52 -1.37
C VAL A 46 -8.67 -1.95 -1.77
N LYS A 47 -9.50 -0.98 -2.12
CA LYS A 47 -10.83 -1.27 -2.63
C LYS A 47 -10.81 -1.03 -4.14
N LEU A 48 -11.08 -2.07 -4.90
CA LEU A 48 -11.06 -2.01 -6.35
C LEU A 48 -12.48 -2.03 -6.91
N LYS A 49 -12.65 -1.35 -8.04
CA LYS A 49 -13.94 -1.30 -8.73
C LYS A 49 -14.19 -2.53 -9.60
N SER A 50 -13.13 -3.27 -9.92
CA SER A 50 -13.22 -4.43 -10.82
C SER A 50 -12.94 -5.73 -10.06
N PRO A 51 -13.92 -6.66 -10.00
CA PRO A 51 -13.69 -7.96 -9.37
C PRO A 51 -12.61 -8.78 -10.07
N ALA A 52 -12.54 -8.68 -11.40
CA ALA A 52 -11.52 -9.40 -12.16
C ALA A 52 -10.12 -8.92 -11.80
N LEU A 53 -9.96 -7.61 -11.69
CA LEU A 53 -8.67 -7.03 -11.31
C LEU A 53 -8.31 -7.42 -9.89
N LYS A 54 -9.30 -7.42 -9.00
CA LYS A 54 -9.09 -7.83 -7.61
C LYS A 54 -8.52 -9.25 -7.54
N GLN A 55 -9.09 -10.17 -8.30
CA GLN A 55 -8.61 -11.56 -8.33
C GLN A 55 -7.17 -11.63 -8.77
N ASN A 56 -6.83 -10.92 -9.84
CA ASN A 56 -5.47 -10.92 -10.37
C ASN A 56 -4.47 -10.38 -9.36
N LEU A 57 -4.79 -9.26 -8.73
CA LEU A 57 -3.88 -8.63 -7.79
C LEU A 57 -3.77 -9.42 -6.49
N LEU A 58 -4.85 -10.07 -6.08
CA LEU A 58 -4.83 -10.87 -4.87
C LEU A 58 -3.79 -11.98 -4.97
N MET A 59 -3.61 -12.55 -6.15
CA MET A 59 -2.63 -13.60 -6.36
C MET A 59 -1.19 -13.10 -6.25
N MET A 60 -0.99 -11.78 -6.34
CA MET A 60 0.33 -11.17 -6.30
C MET A 60 0.56 -10.33 -5.04
N HIS A 61 -0.27 -10.50 -4.01
CA HIS A 61 -0.23 -9.60 -2.86
C HIS A 61 1.13 -9.54 -2.18
N GLY A 62 1.85 -10.66 -2.11
CA GLY A 62 3.17 -10.68 -1.52
C GLY A 62 4.18 -9.88 -2.32
N ASP A 63 4.16 -10.02 -3.65
CA ASP A 63 5.05 -9.26 -4.52
C ASP A 63 4.73 -7.77 -4.47
N ILE A 64 3.45 -7.43 -4.42
CA ILE A 64 3.02 -6.04 -4.34
C ILE A 64 3.50 -5.41 -3.03
N THR A 65 3.37 -6.14 -1.92
CA THR A 65 3.85 -5.69 -0.62
C THR A 65 5.34 -5.35 -0.69
N ARG A 66 6.12 -6.27 -1.26
CA ARG A 66 7.57 -6.07 -1.35
C ARG A 66 7.91 -4.88 -2.25
N LYS A 67 7.23 -4.75 -3.38
CA LYS A 67 7.50 -3.65 -4.30
C LYS A 67 7.21 -2.30 -3.67
N LEU A 68 6.11 -2.20 -2.92
CA LEU A 68 5.74 -0.94 -2.27
C LEU A 68 6.74 -0.57 -1.19
N ASN A 69 7.12 -1.51 -0.35
CA ASN A 69 8.11 -1.25 0.70
C ASN A 69 9.44 -0.87 0.08
N THR A 70 9.84 -1.53 -1.00
CA THR A 70 11.07 -1.20 -1.69
C THR A 70 11.02 0.21 -2.28
N TYR A 71 9.88 0.58 -2.84
CA TYR A 71 9.72 1.90 -3.45
C TYR A 71 9.90 3.02 -2.42
N VAL A 72 9.34 2.85 -1.23
CA VAL A 72 9.47 3.86 -0.17
C VAL A 72 10.71 3.64 0.70
N ARG A 73 11.46 2.57 0.43
CA ARG A 73 12.70 2.24 1.11
C ARG A 73 12.52 2.05 2.62
N SER A 74 11.40 1.47 2.99
CA SER A 74 11.08 1.23 4.39
C SER A 74 10.07 0.11 4.52
N GLN A 75 10.17 -0.67 5.59
CA GLN A 75 9.22 -1.74 5.87
C GLN A 75 7.99 -1.12 6.53
N VAL A 76 7.08 -0.60 5.72
CA VAL A 76 5.90 0.10 6.22
C VAL A 76 4.71 -0.83 6.39
N ILE A 77 4.51 -1.74 5.42
CA ILE A 77 3.38 -2.66 5.44
C ILE A 77 3.86 -4.10 5.45
N THR A 78 3.04 -4.96 6.05
CA THR A 78 3.34 -6.40 6.11
C THR A 78 2.56 -7.17 5.06
N ASP A 79 1.47 -6.59 4.56
CA ASP A 79 0.64 -7.24 3.54
C ASP A 79 -0.24 -6.22 2.86
N VAL A 80 -0.89 -6.65 1.78
CA VAL A 80 -1.88 -5.86 1.05
C VAL A 80 -3.15 -6.69 0.98
N HIS A 81 -4.26 -6.11 1.43
CA HIS A 81 -5.57 -6.77 1.39
C HIS A 81 -6.48 -6.02 0.44
N PHE A 82 -7.30 -6.77 -0.27
CA PHE A 82 -8.24 -6.21 -1.25
C PHE A 82 -9.67 -6.41 -0.77
N LEU A 83 -10.42 -5.33 -0.80
CA LEU A 83 -11.82 -5.33 -0.37
C LEU A 83 -12.78 -5.64 -1.52
#